data_29c48c0be876b6c311d6425904fdf593
#
_entry.id   29c48c0be876b6c311d6425904fdf593
#
_cell.length_a   1.000
_cell.length_b   1.000
_cell.length_c   1.000
_cell.angle_alpha   90.00
_cell.angle_beta   90.00
_cell.angle_gamma   90.00
#
_symmetry.space_group_name_H-M   'P 1'
#
loop_
_entity.id
_entity.type
_entity.pdbx_description
1 polymer ?
#
loop_
_entity_poly.entity_id
_entity_poly.type
_entity_poly.pdbx_seq_one_letter_code
_entity_poly.pdbx_strand_id
1 'polypeptide(L)'
;MMNAMQMPMSANMPMMPMMGMPMMMATMTCEMMDDCMMCTMQPAAGMDMAMFRNNAQMMQMMMNCGMPMMMQCANMSMMCMSSAAMNNMEMMKGSMMNNGMMMPMMGMMMPMMMCMMECAETATGMTCKMMPMPGMSMDMLANCCALMNKMMNDCAMPMMMSCNGMPMMCCTC
;
A
#
# COMPACT_ATOMS: atom_id res chain seq x y z
N MET A 1 35.72 -13.91 29.54
CA MET A 1 34.32 -14.30 29.79
C MET A 1 33.42 -13.23 29.22
N MET A 2 32.92 -13.44 28.02
CA MET A 2 31.94 -12.52 27.38
C MET A 2 30.56 -13.04 27.70
N ASN A 3 29.82 -12.31 28.54
CA ASN A 3 28.42 -12.56 28.78
C ASN A 3 27.62 -12.15 27.53
N ALA A 4 27.15 -13.14 26.80
CA ALA A 4 26.13 -12.92 25.80
C ALA A 4 24.86 -12.42 26.51
N MET A 5 24.53 -11.16 26.33
CA MET A 5 23.22 -10.63 26.70
C MET A 5 22.19 -11.29 25.83
N GLN A 6 21.51 -12.28 26.38
CA GLN A 6 20.26 -12.80 25.83
C GLN A 6 19.21 -11.71 25.96
N MET A 7 18.93 -11.01 24.88
CA MET A 7 17.74 -10.19 24.80
C MET A 7 16.51 -11.11 24.79
N PRO A 8 15.51 -10.85 25.64
CA PRO A 8 14.29 -11.61 25.59
C PRO A 8 13.60 -11.32 24.24
N MET A 9 13.46 -12.36 23.42
CA MET A 9 12.61 -12.31 22.24
C MET A 9 11.16 -12.16 22.71
N SER A 10 10.67 -10.94 22.70
CA SER A 10 9.24 -10.68 22.83
C SER A 10 8.56 -11.21 21.58
N ALA A 11 7.69 -12.21 21.73
CA ALA A 11 6.98 -12.90 20.65
C ALA A 11 5.97 -12.04 19.89
N ASN A 12 5.94 -10.74 20.13
CA ASN A 12 5.03 -9.76 19.54
C ASN A 12 5.74 -8.62 18.79
N MET A 13 6.99 -8.82 18.39
CA MET A 13 7.58 -7.84 17.48
C MET A 13 7.08 -8.07 16.06
N PRO A 14 6.42 -7.08 15.44
CA PRO A 14 6.21 -7.12 14.00
C PRO A 14 7.58 -7.28 13.33
N MET A 15 7.67 -8.16 12.34
CA MET A 15 8.90 -8.40 11.59
C MET A 15 9.51 -7.05 11.21
N MET A 16 10.68 -6.74 11.76
CA MET A 16 11.42 -5.56 11.36
C MET A 16 11.78 -5.69 9.88
N PRO A 17 11.46 -4.70 9.06
CA PRO A 17 11.92 -4.70 7.68
C PRO A 17 13.44 -4.71 7.65
N MET A 18 14.01 -5.54 6.82
CA MET A 18 15.45 -5.80 6.70
C MET A 18 16.33 -4.60 6.35
N MET A 19 15.76 -3.40 6.27
CA MET A 19 16.46 -2.18 5.84
C MET A 19 16.43 -1.03 6.85
N GLY A 20 16.19 -1.29 8.11
CA GLY A 20 16.34 -0.26 9.15
C GLY A 20 15.29 0.87 9.12
N MET A 21 14.29 0.81 8.24
CA MET A 21 13.16 1.73 8.30
C MET A 21 12.08 1.18 9.22
N PRO A 22 11.66 1.94 10.24
CA PRO A 22 10.56 1.50 11.09
C PRO A 22 9.28 1.44 10.28
N MET A 23 8.59 0.30 10.35
CA MET A 23 7.27 0.15 9.77
C MET A 23 6.28 1.04 10.52
N MET A 24 5.56 1.87 9.78
CA MET A 24 4.59 2.79 10.36
C MET A 24 3.28 2.07 10.64
N MET A 25 2.74 2.32 11.83
CA MET A 25 1.40 1.88 12.20
C MET A 25 0.42 3.02 11.97
N ALA A 26 -0.64 2.74 11.25
CA ALA A 26 -1.68 3.71 10.93
C ALA A 26 -3.08 3.12 11.15
N THR A 27 -4.06 3.99 11.34
CA THR A 27 -5.47 3.62 11.19
C THR A 27 -5.95 4.03 9.82
N MET A 28 -6.77 3.22 9.19
CA MET A 28 -7.29 3.48 7.85
C MET A 28 -8.79 3.27 7.80
N THR A 29 -9.48 4.21 7.18
CA THR A 29 -10.89 4.10 6.84
C THR A 29 -11.07 4.33 5.35
N CYS A 30 -11.87 3.50 4.69
CA CYS A 30 -12.13 3.61 3.26
C CYS A 30 -13.62 3.83 3.01
N GLU A 31 -13.94 4.78 2.15
CA GLU A 31 -15.30 5.13 1.77
C GLU A 31 -15.42 5.18 0.24
N MET A 32 -16.53 4.67 -0.28
CA MET A 32 -16.85 4.81 -1.70
C MET A 32 -17.48 6.17 -1.97
N MET A 33 -16.90 6.85 -2.94
CA MET A 33 -17.43 8.04 -3.57
C MET A 33 -18.06 7.70 -4.93
N ASP A 34 -18.61 8.68 -5.61
CA ASP A 34 -19.27 8.47 -6.92
C ASP A 34 -18.28 7.98 -8.00
N ASP A 35 -17.04 8.47 -7.96
CA ASP A 35 -16.04 8.22 -9.00
C ASP A 35 -14.74 7.57 -8.48
N CYS A 36 -14.66 7.32 -7.18
CA CYS A 36 -13.44 6.80 -6.57
C CYS A 36 -13.70 6.15 -5.21
N MET A 37 -12.70 5.46 -4.70
CA MET A 37 -12.62 5.06 -3.30
C MET A 37 -11.66 6.00 -2.57
N MET A 38 -12.12 6.61 -1.50
CA MET A 38 -11.31 7.50 -0.67
C MET A 38 -10.87 6.75 0.59
N CYS A 39 -9.58 6.59 0.77
CA CYS A 39 -9.01 6.03 1.99
C CYS A 39 -8.33 7.14 2.80
N THR A 40 -8.72 7.26 4.06
CA THR A 40 -8.11 8.20 5.00
C THR A 40 -7.25 7.44 5.98
N MET A 41 -5.99 7.84 6.09
CA MET A 41 -5.01 7.23 6.97
C MET A 41 -4.53 8.24 8.01
N GLN A 42 -4.45 7.80 9.25
CA GLN A 42 -3.94 8.59 10.37
C GLN A 42 -2.91 7.77 11.14
N PRO A 43 -1.90 8.42 11.76
CA PRO A 43 -0.96 7.69 12.58
C PRO A 43 -1.69 7.01 13.74
N ALA A 44 -1.32 5.76 14.03
CA ALA A 44 -1.86 5.04 15.17
C ALA A 44 -1.46 5.72 16.50
N ALA A 45 -2.19 5.43 17.56
CA ALA A 45 -1.89 5.97 18.88
C ALA A 45 -0.44 5.67 19.27
N GLY A 46 0.28 6.72 19.70
CA GLY A 46 1.70 6.62 20.07
C GLY A 46 2.68 6.78 18.92
N MET A 47 2.22 6.93 17.68
CA MET A 47 3.08 7.22 16.53
C MET A 47 3.32 8.72 16.40
N ASP A 48 4.56 9.08 16.10
CA ASP A 48 4.92 10.48 15.85
C ASP A 48 4.40 10.95 14.50
N MET A 49 3.69 12.08 14.51
CA MET A 49 3.14 12.70 13.28
C MET A 49 4.24 13.10 12.29
N ALA A 50 5.39 13.54 12.76
CA ALA A 50 6.50 13.90 11.89
C ALA A 50 7.06 12.69 11.14
N MET A 51 7.22 11.57 11.83
CA MET A 51 7.61 10.30 11.21
C MET A 51 6.56 9.82 10.22
N PHE A 52 5.28 9.92 10.56
CA PHE A 52 4.19 9.55 9.66
C PHE A 52 4.23 10.37 8.37
N ARG A 53 4.38 11.69 8.47
CA ARG A 53 4.48 12.57 7.30
C ARG A 53 5.68 12.26 6.43
N ASN A 54 6.85 12.07 7.03
CA ASN A 54 8.05 11.71 6.27
C ASN A 54 7.85 10.41 5.48
N ASN A 55 7.21 9.43 6.09
CA ASN A 55 6.92 8.15 5.45
C ASN A 55 5.88 8.30 4.33
N ALA A 56 4.84 9.07 4.56
CA ALA A 56 3.82 9.39 3.56
C ALA A 56 4.42 10.12 2.35
N GLN A 57 5.29 11.10 2.58
CA GLN A 57 5.99 11.82 1.52
C GLN A 57 6.91 10.90 0.72
N MET A 58 7.66 10.05 1.40
CA MET A 58 8.53 9.09 0.73
C MET A 58 7.74 8.12 -0.13
N MET A 59 6.63 7.61 0.39
CA MET A 59 5.72 6.74 -0.35
C MET A 59 5.16 7.43 -1.60
N GLN A 60 4.76 8.68 -1.48
CA GLN A 60 4.27 9.48 -2.60
C GLN A 60 5.36 9.72 -3.65
N MET A 61 6.58 10.05 -3.23
CA MET A 61 7.72 10.20 -4.13
C MET A 61 8.03 8.89 -4.88
N MET A 62 8.03 7.77 -4.18
CA MET A 62 8.26 6.45 -4.80
C MET A 62 7.20 6.13 -5.85
N MET A 63 5.93 6.38 -5.56
CA MET A 63 4.85 6.20 -6.55
C MET A 63 5.02 7.10 -7.76
N ASN A 64 5.41 8.35 -7.57
CA ASN A 64 5.66 9.31 -8.65
C ASN A 64 6.88 8.92 -9.50
N CYS A 65 7.84 8.19 -8.94
CA CYS A 65 8.96 7.61 -9.69
C CYS A 65 8.59 6.33 -10.47
N GLY A 66 7.34 5.90 -10.42
CA GLY A 66 6.85 4.74 -11.15
C GLY A 66 6.89 3.43 -10.35
N MET A 67 7.17 3.49 -9.06
CA MET A 67 7.15 2.31 -8.21
C MET A 67 5.71 1.97 -7.82
N PRO A 68 5.25 0.73 -8.04
CA PRO A 68 3.91 0.34 -7.64
C PRO A 68 3.80 0.20 -6.12
N MET A 69 2.66 0.63 -5.59
CA MET A 69 2.26 0.38 -4.22
C MET A 69 1.42 -0.88 -4.17
N MET A 70 1.77 -1.80 -3.29
CA MET A 70 0.98 -2.99 -3.05
C MET A 70 0.27 -2.90 -1.71
N MET A 71 -1.03 -3.12 -1.73
CA MET A 71 -1.86 -3.25 -0.54
C MET A 71 -2.26 -4.71 -0.40
N GLN A 72 -1.94 -5.31 0.74
CA GLN A 72 -2.22 -6.71 1.02
C GLN A 72 -3.00 -6.85 2.29
N CYS A 73 -4.13 -7.54 2.22
CA CYS A 73 -4.95 -7.90 3.37
C CYS A 73 -5.38 -9.35 3.23
N ALA A 74 -4.92 -10.22 4.10
CA ALA A 74 -5.18 -11.66 4.05
C ALA A 74 -4.94 -12.24 2.65
N ASN A 75 -6.00 -12.65 1.95
CA ASN A 75 -5.94 -13.26 0.61
C ASN A 75 -6.16 -12.24 -0.51
N MET A 76 -6.32 -10.96 -0.19
CA MET A 76 -6.55 -9.91 -1.18
C MET A 76 -5.28 -9.10 -1.39
N SER A 77 -4.93 -8.89 -2.64
CA SER A 77 -3.81 -8.06 -3.04
C SER A 77 -4.27 -7.04 -4.07
N MET A 78 -3.91 -5.79 -3.86
CA MET A 78 -4.20 -4.69 -4.75
C MET A 78 -2.92 -3.97 -5.12
N MET A 79 -2.69 -3.78 -6.40
CA MET A 79 -1.57 -2.99 -6.90
C MET A 79 -2.07 -1.60 -7.27
N CYS A 80 -1.44 -0.60 -6.71
CA CYS A 80 -1.79 0.80 -6.93
C CYS A 80 -0.62 1.53 -7.60
N MET A 81 -0.93 2.33 -8.61
CA MET A 81 0.04 3.14 -9.33
C MET A 81 -0.44 4.58 -9.40
N SER A 82 0.49 5.53 -9.33
CA SER A 82 0.14 6.94 -9.54
C SER A 82 -0.15 7.21 -11.02
N SER A 83 -0.88 8.29 -11.31
CA SER A 83 -1.11 8.74 -12.69
C SER A 83 0.21 9.05 -13.41
N ALA A 84 1.19 9.60 -12.71
CA ALA A 84 2.52 9.86 -13.26
C ALA A 84 3.24 8.56 -13.66
N ALA A 85 3.13 7.50 -12.84
CA ALA A 85 3.69 6.19 -13.14
C ALA A 85 3.00 5.54 -14.35
N MET A 86 1.70 5.69 -14.46
CA MET A 86 0.92 5.19 -15.59
C MET A 86 1.35 5.84 -16.90
N ASN A 87 1.49 7.16 -16.92
CA ASN A 87 1.93 7.90 -18.10
C ASN A 87 3.34 7.50 -18.55
N ASN A 88 4.25 7.27 -17.59
CA ASN A 88 5.59 6.78 -17.89
C ASN A 88 5.57 5.35 -18.44
N MET A 89 4.67 4.51 -17.95
CA MET A 89 4.54 3.14 -18.42
C MET A 89 3.95 3.08 -19.84
N GLU A 90 3.04 3.97 -20.20
CA GLU A 90 2.54 4.09 -21.57
C GLU A 90 3.63 4.53 -22.55
N MET A 91 4.51 5.44 -22.15
CA MET A 91 5.69 5.81 -22.93
C MET A 91 6.67 4.65 -23.08
N MET A 92 6.82 3.79 -22.06
CA MET A 92 7.67 2.61 -22.12
C MET A 92 7.06 1.45 -22.90
N LYS A 93 5.75 1.35 -23.02
CA LYS A 93 5.08 0.30 -23.81
C LYS A 93 5.53 0.30 -25.27
N GLY A 94 5.82 1.47 -25.84
CA GLY A 94 6.37 1.58 -27.19
C GLY A 94 7.78 0.99 -27.33
N SER A 95 8.55 0.94 -26.23
CA SER A 95 9.94 0.45 -26.21
C SER A 95 10.06 -1.00 -25.71
N MET A 96 9.17 -1.45 -24.85
CA MET A 96 9.24 -2.77 -24.21
C MET A 96 8.57 -3.89 -25.00
N MET A 97 7.69 -3.57 -25.95
CA MET A 97 7.08 -4.60 -26.81
C MET A 97 8.09 -5.31 -27.71
N ASN A 98 9.29 -4.76 -27.85
CA ASN A 98 10.32 -5.32 -28.71
C ASN A 98 11.31 -6.23 -27.97
N ASN A 99 11.26 -6.36 -26.65
CA ASN A 99 12.30 -7.04 -25.89
C ASN A 99 11.84 -8.21 -25.00
N GLY A 100 10.63 -8.73 -25.18
CA GLY A 100 10.24 -10.01 -24.56
C GLY A 100 10.38 -10.10 -23.03
N MET A 101 10.55 -8.99 -22.33
CA MET A 101 10.52 -8.95 -20.88
C MET A 101 9.08 -8.88 -20.40
N MET A 102 8.37 -9.98 -20.52
CA MET A 102 7.25 -10.25 -19.64
C MET A 102 7.79 -10.27 -18.22
N MET A 103 7.31 -9.34 -17.38
CA MET A 103 7.56 -9.44 -15.95
C MET A 103 7.16 -10.84 -15.48
N PRO A 104 8.03 -11.56 -14.75
CA PRO A 104 7.68 -12.84 -14.18
C PRO A 104 6.77 -12.65 -12.96
N MET A 105 5.55 -12.18 -13.17
CA MET A 105 4.50 -12.17 -12.16
C MET A 105 3.60 -13.41 -12.24
N MET A 106 4.02 -14.42 -12.98
CA MET A 106 3.23 -15.62 -13.23
C MET A 106 3.31 -16.69 -12.14
N GLY A 107 3.78 -16.38 -10.93
CA GLY A 107 3.89 -17.37 -9.85
C GLY A 107 2.80 -17.34 -8.79
N MET A 108 1.96 -16.31 -8.73
CA MET A 108 0.91 -16.22 -7.72
C MET A 108 -0.44 -16.02 -8.39
N MET A 109 -1.24 -17.08 -8.39
CA MET A 109 -2.66 -17.07 -8.78
C MET A 109 -3.54 -16.38 -7.74
N MET A 110 -3.14 -15.23 -7.21
CA MET A 110 -4.05 -14.38 -6.47
C MET A 110 -4.68 -13.38 -7.42
N PRO A 111 -5.99 -13.15 -7.36
CA PRO A 111 -6.62 -12.10 -8.14
C PRO A 111 -6.02 -10.77 -7.71
N MET A 112 -5.09 -10.27 -8.49
CA MET A 112 -4.46 -8.98 -8.25
C MET A 112 -5.33 -7.93 -8.90
N MET A 113 -5.90 -7.06 -8.09
CA MET A 113 -6.59 -5.89 -8.58
C MET A 113 -5.61 -4.76 -8.81
N MET A 114 -5.79 -4.04 -9.90
CA MET A 114 -4.99 -2.87 -10.23
C MET A 114 -5.85 -1.62 -10.16
N CYS A 115 -5.35 -0.58 -9.54
CA CYS A 115 -6.01 0.72 -9.48
C CYS A 115 -4.99 1.85 -9.62
N MET A 116 -5.49 3.02 -9.98
CA MET A 116 -4.71 4.26 -9.86
C MET A 116 -4.90 4.82 -8.45
N MET A 117 -3.82 5.29 -7.85
CA MET A 117 -3.86 5.88 -6.52
C MET A 117 -3.11 7.20 -6.50
N GLU A 118 -3.75 8.21 -5.93
CA GLU A 118 -3.16 9.50 -5.66
C GLU A 118 -3.31 9.81 -4.18
N CYS A 119 -2.21 10.12 -3.53
CA CYS A 119 -2.18 10.42 -2.11
C CYS A 119 -1.88 11.90 -1.88
N ALA A 120 -2.54 12.48 -0.89
CA ALA A 120 -2.34 13.85 -0.45
C ALA A 120 -2.23 13.90 1.07
N GLU A 121 -1.29 14.69 1.57
CA GLU A 121 -1.17 14.94 3.00
C GLU A 121 -2.32 15.81 3.50
N THR A 122 -2.75 15.53 4.72
CA THR A 122 -3.72 16.33 5.45
C THR A 122 -3.14 16.82 6.78
N ALA A 123 -3.85 17.68 7.46
CA ALA A 123 -3.42 18.17 8.77
C ALA A 123 -3.24 17.04 9.80
N THR A 124 -4.04 15.97 9.69
CA THR A 124 -4.11 14.88 10.67
C THR A 124 -3.57 13.54 10.14
N GLY A 125 -3.15 13.49 8.89
CA GLY A 125 -2.67 12.25 8.29
C GLY A 125 -2.50 12.34 6.79
N MET A 126 -3.09 11.40 6.07
CA MET A 126 -3.01 11.31 4.61
C MET A 126 -4.33 10.79 4.05
N THR A 127 -4.73 11.28 2.90
CA THR A 127 -5.81 10.70 2.12
C THR A 127 -5.26 10.12 0.83
N CYS A 128 -5.77 8.95 0.45
CA CYS A 128 -5.47 8.33 -0.84
C CYS A 128 -6.75 8.15 -1.64
N LYS A 129 -6.79 8.74 -2.80
CA LYS A 129 -7.87 8.59 -3.78
C LYS A 129 -7.52 7.44 -4.71
N MET A 130 -8.33 6.40 -4.70
CA MET A 130 -8.18 5.25 -5.58
C MET A 130 -9.23 5.30 -6.69
N MET A 131 -8.79 5.17 -7.92
CA MET A 131 -9.61 5.20 -9.11
C MET A 131 -9.45 3.90 -9.88
N PRO A 132 -10.52 3.40 -10.52
CA PRO A 132 -10.40 2.19 -11.34
C PRO A 132 -9.50 2.46 -12.55
N MET A 133 -8.72 1.45 -12.91
CA MET A 133 -7.95 1.46 -14.16
C MET A 133 -8.88 1.42 -15.36
N PRO A 134 -8.44 1.90 -16.55
CA PRO A 134 -9.19 1.69 -17.79
C PRO A 134 -9.48 0.19 -17.99
N GLY A 135 -10.78 -0.15 -18.15
CA GLY A 135 -11.25 -1.53 -18.25
C GLY A 135 -11.71 -2.17 -16.94
N MET A 136 -11.53 -1.50 -15.82
CA MET A 136 -12.08 -1.92 -14.53
C MET A 136 -13.38 -1.15 -14.24
N SER A 137 -14.41 -1.84 -13.76
CA SER A 137 -15.67 -1.19 -13.39
C SER A 137 -15.61 -0.62 -11.97
N MET A 138 -16.41 0.42 -11.71
CA MET A 138 -16.60 0.97 -10.38
C MET A 138 -17.19 -0.06 -9.40
N ASP A 139 -18.00 -1.00 -9.90
CA ASP A 139 -18.57 -2.07 -9.07
C ASP A 139 -17.47 -3.00 -8.52
N MET A 140 -16.44 -3.28 -9.28
CA MET A 140 -15.29 -4.05 -8.79
C MET A 140 -14.57 -3.30 -7.68
N LEU A 141 -14.37 -1.99 -7.83
CA LEU A 141 -13.74 -1.17 -6.81
C LEU A 141 -14.61 -1.08 -5.55
N ALA A 142 -15.93 -0.95 -5.72
CA ALA A 142 -16.89 -0.95 -4.61
C ALA A 142 -16.88 -2.27 -3.83
N ASN A 143 -16.83 -3.40 -4.53
CA ASN A 143 -16.72 -4.71 -3.91
C ASN A 143 -15.40 -4.86 -3.15
N CYS A 144 -14.31 -4.34 -3.66
CA CYS A 144 -13.03 -4.31 -2.96
C CYS A 144 -13.08 -3.46 -1.70
N CYS A 145 -13.67 -2.28 -1.78
CA CYS A 145 -13.86 -1.41 -0.63
C CYS A 145 -14.66 -2.10 0.47
N ALA A 146 -15.79 -2.72 0.11
CA ALA A 146 -16.63 -3.47 1.03
C ALA A 146 -15.87 -4.64 1.67
N LEU A 147 -15.09 -5.39 0.88
CA LEU A 147 -14.30 -6.51 1.37
C LEU A 147 -13.18 -6.04 2.30
N MET A 148 -12.47 -4.98 1.95
CA MET A 148 -11.42 -4.39 2.80
C MET A 148 -11.99 -3.94 4.14
N ASN A 149 -13.08 -3.17 4.12
CA ASN A 149 -13.74 -2.71 5.32
C ASN A 149 -14.19 -3.89 6.20
N LYS A 150 -14.75 -4.92 5.59
CA LYS A 150 -15.17 -6.12 6.33
C LYS A 150 -13.98 -6.84 6.96
N MET A 151 -12.88 -7.01 6.25
CA MET A 151 -11.70 -7.68 6.79
C MET A 151 -11.06 -6.88 7.91
N MET A 152 -10.95 -5.57 7.77
CA MET A 152 -10.35 -4.72 8.79
C MET A 152 -11.25 -4.57 10.02
N ASN A 153 -12.54 -4.27 9.83
CA ASN A 153 -13.46 -3.99 10.93
C ASN A 153 -13.94 -5.26 11.64
N ASP A 154 -14.40 -6.27 10.89
CA ASP A 154 -15.04 -7.44 11.46
C ASP A 154 -14.04 -8.54 11.83
N CYS A 155 -12.95 -8.65 11.07
CA CYS A 155 -11.95 -9.70 11.24
C CYS A 155 -10.67 -9.19 11.91
N ALA A 156 -10.56 -7.90 12.16
CA ALA A 156 -9.36 -7.25 12.72
C ALA A 156 -8.06 -7.61 11.98
N MET A 157 -8.16 -7.81 10.67
CA MET A 157 -7.01 -8.13 9.84
C MET A 157 -6.29 -6.85 9.40
N PRO A 158 -4.99 -6.72 9.68
CA PRO A 158 -4.24 -5.56 9.27
C PRO A 158 -4.03 -5.55 7.76
N MET A 159 -3.99 -4.36 7.17
CA MET A 159 -3.59 -4.14 5.79
C MET A 159 -2.14 -3.70 5.74
N MET A 160 -1.35 -4.42 4.98
CA MET A 160 0.05 -4.08 4.73
C MET A 160 0.18 -3.29 3.44
N MET A 161 0.82 -2.15 3.53
CA MET A 161 1.19 -1.35 2.37
C MET A 161 2.69 -1.48 2.14
N SER A 162 3.07 -1.92 0.96
CA SER A 162 4.46 -2.06 0.57
C SER A 162 4.72 -1.37 -0.76
N CYS A 163 5.91 -0.81 -0.91
CA CYS A 163 6.36 -0.21 -2.14
C CYS A 163 7.64 -0.91 -2.61
N ASN A 164 7.62 -1.43 -3.83
CA ASN A 164 8.74 -2.19 -4.39
C ASN A 164 9.22 -3.34 -3.49
N GLY A 165 8.28 -4.05 -2.87
CA GLY A 165 8.59 -5.16 -1.96
C GLY A 165 9.03 -4.75 -0.56
N MET A 166 9.12 -3.45 -0.27
CA MET A 166 9.50 -2.92 1.03
C MET A 166 8.24 -2.53 1.82
N PRO A 167 7.97 -3.17 2.96
CA PRO A 167 6.81 -2.79 3.78
C PRO A 167 7.00 -1.38 4.32
N MET A 168 6.01 -0.52 4.07
CA MET A 168 6.05 0.89 4.46
C MET A 168 5.10 1.19 5.60
N MET A 169 3.90 0.62 5.56
CA MET A 169 2.84 0.95 6.50
C MET A 169 1.97 -0.27 6.79
N CYS A 170 1.58 -0.41 8.03
CA CYS A 170 0.59 -1.39 8.48
C CYS A 170 -0.64 -0.65 8.96
N CYS A 171 -1.78 -0.86 8.31
CA CYS A 171 -3.01 -0.16 8.60
C CYS A 171 -4.00 -1.08 9.31
N THR A 172 -4.63 -0.56 10.34
CA THR A 172 -5.74 -1.19 11.08
C THR A 172 -6.94 -0.25 11.09
N CYS A 173 -8.06 -0.71 11.55
CA CYS A 173 -9.22 0.14 11.80
C CYS A 173 -9.21 0.73 13.19
#